data_ccd9177d00f05e2e7ba794691872c664
#
_entry.id   ccd9177d00f05e2e7ba794691872c664
#
_cell.length_a   1.000
_cell.length_b   1.000
_cell.length_c   1.000
_cell.angle_alpha   90.00
_cell.angle_beta   90.00
_cell.angle_gamma   90.00
#
_symmetry.space_group_name_H-M   'P 1'
#
loop_
_entity.id
_entity.type
_entity.pdbx_description
1 polymer ?
#
loop_
_entity_poly.entity_id
_entity_poly.type
_entity_poly.pdbx_seq_one_letter_code
_entity_poly.pdbx_strand_id
1 'polypeptide(L)'
;MRYKWFLLVYLLACLSCKADCFLVVENQKTIIQKGNCDSRHSPCSSFKIALALMGYDAKFLKNEDQPRINFQEGFTDWMSIWREPHTPKLWIKNSCVWYSQQITAALGYEKFKKYLEQFHYGNQKANPETALERSWISGSIQISPKEQIKFLENINNENLGLNKNAYHFTKKIIYKETTPNGWKVYGKTGTGHPQKFFGQSKITDKQIGWFVGWIEKSNRKIYIVNFIEKNFSGSYDAGLESYNQVRDYVRGI
;
A
#
# COMPACT_ATOMS: atom_id res chain seq x y z
N MET A 1 -61.65 -18.76 -23.73
CA MET A 1 -60.22 -18.52 -23.96
C MET A 1 -59.63 -17.77 -22.76
N ARG A 2 -58.83 -18.43 -21.95
CA ARG A 2 -58.21 -17.82 -20.73
C ARG A 2 -56.74 -17.59 -21.02
N TYR A 3 -56.34 -16.34 -21.21
CA TYR A 3 -54.91 -15.94 -21.32
C TYR A 3 -54.26 -15.97 -19.95
N LYS A 4 -53.30 -16.89 -19.74
CA LYS A 4 -52.40 -16.88 -18.58
C LYS A 4 -51.24 -15.93 -18.88
N TRP A 5 -51.18 -14.81 -18.17
CA TRP A 5 -50.03 -13.91 -18.18
C TRP A 5 -48.94 -14.54 -17.29
N PHE A 6 -47.83 -14.95 -17.88
CA PHE A 6 -46.60 -15.29 -17.15
C PHE A 6 -45.85 -13.98 -16.85
N LEU A 7 -45.90 -13.54 -15.61
CA LEU A 7 -45.03 -12.49 -15.09
C LEU A 7 -43.62 -13.09 -14.94
N LEU A 8 -42.72 -12.72 -15.85
CA LEU A 8 -41.29 -13.00 -15.75
C LEU A 8 -40.69 -12.02 -14.73
N VAL A 9 -40.54 -12.46 -13.50
CA VAL A 9 -39.82 -11.68 -12.46
C VAL A 9 -38.33 -11.81 -12.76
N TYR A 10 -37.75 -10.78 -13.38
CA TYR A 10 -36.29 -10.60 -13.44
C TYR A 10 -35.79 -10.32 -12.04
N LEU A 11 -35.23 -11.33 -11.36
CA LEU A 11 -34.39 -11.12 -10.20
C LEU A 11 -33.11 -10.40 -10.68
N LEU A 12 -33.10 -9.08 -10.58
CA LEU A 12 -31.84 -8.33 -10.58
C LEU A 12 -31.07 -8.76 -9.33
N ALA A 13 -30.19 -9.75 -9.50
CA ALA A 13 -29.15 -10.01 -8.53
C ALA A 13 -28.29 -8.74 -8.46
N CYS A 14 -28.52 -7.93 -7.43
CA CYS A 14 -27.68 -6.84 -7.07
C CYS A 14 -26.32 -7.45 -6.69
N LEU A 15 -25.42 -7.59 -7.67
CA LEU A 15 -24.02 -7.86 -7.43
C LEU A 15 -23.52 -6.68 -6.60
N SER A 16 -23.52 -6.85 -5.27
CA SER A 16 -22.79 -5.96 -4.40
C SER A 16 -21.37 -5.93 -4.91
N CYS A 17 -21.01 -4.88 -5.62
CA CYS A 17 -19.66 -4.64 -6.12
C CYS A 17 -18.78 -4.53 -4.87
N LYS A 18 -18.18 -5.67 -4.46
CA LYS A 18 -17.22 -5.68 -3.37
C LYS A 18 -16.09 -4.76 -3.78
N ALA A 19 -15.69 -3.87 -2.91
CA ALA A 19 -14.55 -2.99 -3.14
C ALA A 19 -13.22 -3.76 -3.26
N ASP A 20 -13.22 -5.04 -2.91
CA ASP A 20 -12.05 -5.92 -2.91
C ASP A 20 -11.43 -6.07 -4.30
N CYS A 21 -10.09 -6.21 -4.34
CA CYS A 21 -9.36 -6.56 -5.56
C CYS A 21 -8.20 -7.50 -5.23
N PHE A 22 -8.12 -8.63 -5.91
CA PHE A 22 -6.94 -9.50 -5.94
C PHE A 22 -6.37 -9.51 -7.36
N LEU A 23 -5.19 -8.92 -7.53
CA LEU A 23 -4.56 -8.71 -8.85
C LEU A 23 -3.16 -9.33 -8.88
N VAL A 24 -2.93 -10.20 -9.85
CA VAL A 24 -1.65 -10.87 -10.10
C VAL A 24 -1.22 -10.62 -11.54
N VAL A 25 0.00 -10.12 -11.72
CA VAL A 25 0.57 -9.79 -13.03
C VAL A 25 1.96 -10.41 -13.15
N GLU A 26 2.22 -11.10 -14.25
CA GLU A 26 3.53 -11.64 -14.62
C GLU A 26 3.81 -11.29 -16.09
N ASN A 27 5.03 -10.80 -16.39
CA ASN A 27 5.44 -10.42 -17.75
C ASN A 27 4.45 -9.48 -18.44
N GLN A 28 3.95 -8.47 -17.71
CA GLN A 28 2.94 -7.49 -18.17
C GLN A 28 1.58 -8.11 -18.54
N LYS A 29 1.36 -9.39 -18.23
CA LYS A 29 0.08 -10.07 -18.44
C LYS A 29 -0.65 -10.27 -17.14
N THR A 30 -1.93 -9.93 -17.09
CA THR A 30 -2.79 -10.23 -15.95
C THR A 30 -3.05 -11.73 -15.89
N ILE A 31 -2.59 -12.38 -14.82
CA ILE A 31 -2.80 -13.80 -14.55
C ILE A 31 -4.10 -14.00 -13.77
N ILE A 32 -4.34 -13.14 -12.77
CA ILE A 32 -5.56 -13.14 -11.96
C ILE A 32 -6.03 -11.71 -11.77
N GLN A 33 -7.32 -11.49 -12.01
CA GLN A 33 -8.02 -10.28 -11.58
C GLN A 33 -9.38 -10.67 -11.00
N LYS A 34 -9.58 -10.39 -9.70
CA LYS A 34 -10.85 -10.61 -9.02
C LYS A 34 -11.28 -9.29 -8.36
N GLY A 35 -12.54 -8.94 -8.51
CA GLY A 35 -13.11 -7.72 -7.92
C GLY A 35 -12.78 -6.44 -8.67
N ASN A 36 -12.93 -5.29 -8.00
CA ASN A 36 -12.74 -3.97 -8.59
C ASN A 36 -11.30 -3.49 -8.39
N CYS A 37 -10.48 -3.58 -9.43
CA CYS A 37 -9.07 -3.21 -9.40
C CYS A 37 -8.79 -1.80 -9.97
N ASP A 38 -9.81 -1.07 -10.38
CA ASP A 38 -9.68 0.27 -10.97
C ASP A 38 -10.00 1.40 -9.97
N SER A 39 -10.77 1.11 -8.93
CA SER A 39 -11.10 2.11 -7.91
C SER A 39 -9.89 2.52 -7.09
N ARG A 40 -9.76 3.84 -6.87
CA ARG A 40 -8.70 4.42 -6.05
C ARG A 40 -9.10 4.47 -4.59
N HIS A 41 -8.16 4.12 -3.71
CA HIS A 41 -8.30 4.16 -2.26
C HIS A 41 -7.05 4.76 -1.64
N SER A 42 -7.14 5.21 -0.39
CA SER A 42 -5.99 5.65 0.38
C SER A 42 -4.97 4.51 0.49
N PRO A 43 -3.69 4.71 0.15
CA PRO A 43 -2.68 3.64 0.17
C PRO A 43 -2.31 3.21 1.59
N CYS A 44 -2.62 3.99 2.60
CA CYS A 44 -2.22 3.72 3.97
C CYS A 44 -0.71 3.43 4.07
N SER A 45 -0.31 2.47 4.89
CA SER A 45 1.12 2.15 5.07
C SER A 45 1.77 1.46 3.87
N SER A 46 1.04 1.06 2.81
CA SER A 46 1.67 0.61 1.57
C SER A 46 2.42 1.74 0.85
N PHE A 47 2.05 3.00 1.11
CA PHE A 47 2.76 4.20 0.64
C PHE A 47 4.22 4.28 1.11
N LYS A 48 4.58 3.56 2.17
CA LYS A 48 5.96 3.53 2.67
C LYS A 48 6.96 3.01 1.63
N ILE A 49 6.53 2.26 0.61
CA ILE A 49 7.39 1.89 -0.53
C ILE A 49 7.80 3.15 -1.31
N ALA A 50 6.86 4.02 -1.63
CA ALA A 50 7.14 5.29 -2.31
C ALA A 50 7.99 6.23 -1.43
N LEU A 51 7.66 6.33 -0.13
CA LEU A 51 8.44 7.14 0.80
C LEU A 51 9.88 6.63 0.98
N ALA A 52 10.11 5.32 0.93
CA ALA A 52 11.46 4.76 0.98
C ALA A 52 12.29 5.21 -0.23
N LEU A 53 11.72 5.08 -1.44
CA LEU A 53 12.37 5.58 -2.66
C LEU A 53 12.70 7.07 -2.57
N MET A 54 11.74 7.89 -2.16
CA MET A 54 11.92 9.34 -1.98
C MET A 54 13.02 9.65 -0.96
N GLY A 55 12.99 8.96 0.20
CA GLY A 55 13.93 9.18 1.30
C GLY A 55 15.36 8.78 0.95
N TYR A 56 15.56 7.67 0.23
CA TYR A 56 16.89 7.26 -0.24
C TYR A 56 17.39 8.14 -1.39
N ASP A 57 16.53 8.50 -2.33
CA ASP A 57 16.91 9.38 -3.43
C ASP A 57 17.29 10.77 -2.96
N ALA A 58 16.57 11.30 -1.99
CA ALA A 58 16.88 12.56 -1.32
C ALA A 58 18.05 12.50 -0.33
N LYS A 59 18.65 11.30 -0.11
CA LYS A 59 19.78 11.06 0.81
C LYS A 59 19.46 11.30 2.30
N PHE A 60 18.18 11.41 2.67
CA PHE A 60 17.74 11.41 4.06
C PHE A 60 17.93 10.02 4.67
N LEU A 61 17.49 8.98 3.96
CA LEU A 61 17.81 7.59 4.28
C LEU A 61 19.16 7.24 3.62
N LYS A 62 20.04 6.55 4.36
CA LYS A 62 21.39 6.21 3.87
C LYS A 62 21.54 4.73 3.54
N ASN A 63 21.04 3.87 4.42
CA ASN A 63 21.02 2.41 4.30
C ASN A 63 19.88 1.85 5.16
N GLU A 64 19.83 0.52 5.38
CA GLU A 64 18.77 -0.11 6.17
C GLU A 64 18.77 0.28 7.65
N ASP A 65 19.89 0.78 8.19
CA ASP A 65 20.08 1.09 9.61
C ASP A 65 20.25 2.59 9.91
N GLN A 66 20.38 3.44 8.88
CA GLN A 66 20.63 4.88 9.03
C GLN A 66 19.66 5.73 8.21
N PRO A 67 19.12 6.82 8.82
CA PRO A 67 19.36 7.28 10.19
C PRO A 67 18.63 6.44 11.23
N ARG A 68 19.22 6.25 12.39
CA ARG A 68 18.55 5.78 13.60
C ARG A 68 17.98 7.00 14.31
N ILE A 69 16.67 7.07 14.45
CA ILE A 69 15.98 8.21 15.09
C ILE A 69 15.30 7.71 16.36
N ASN A 70 15.53 8.43 17.45
CA ASN A 70 14.87 8.17 18.72
C ASN A 70 13.46 8.76 18.71
N PHE A 71 12.52 8.08 19.38
CA PHE A 71 11.20 8.64 19.66
C PHE A 71 11.33 9.94 20.47
N GLN A 72 10.48 10.89 20.17
CA GLN A 72 10.36 12.14 20.92
C GLN A 72 8.91 12.33 21.35
N GLU A 73 8.69 12.93 22.51
CA GLU A 73 7.36 13.29 22.97
C GLU A 73 6.67 14.20 21.94
N GLY A 74 5.38 13.94 21.67
CA GLY A 74 4.63 14.62 20.61
C GLY A 74 4.66 13.91 19.25
N PHE A 75 5.51 12.91 19.05
CA PHE A 75 5.42 12.04 17.87
C PHE A 75 4.18 11.14 17.95
N THR A 76 3.65 10.74 16.79
CA THR A 76 2.53 9.78 16.70
C THR A 76 2.92 8.44 17.32
N ASP A 77 2.21 7.97 18.35
CA ASP A 77 2.56 6.77 19.13
C ASP A 77 1.39 5.78 19.30
N TRP A 78 0.65 5.51 18.23
CA TRP A 78 -0.50 4.60 18.25
C TRP A 78 -0.18 3.17 18.69
N MET A 79 1.08 2.78 18.68
CA MET A 79 1.58 1.47 19.09
C MET A 79 2.78 1.64 20.02
N SER A 80 2.82 0.88 21.11
CA SER A 80 3.92 0.96 22.10
C SER A 80 5.30 0.76 21.49
N ILE A 81 5.43 -0.14 20.50
CA ILE A 81 6.69 -0.39 19.79
C ILE A 81 7.21 0.86 19.05
N TRP A 82 6.37 1.86 18.77
CA TRP A 82 6.80 3.07 18.11
C TRP A 82 7.57 4.03 19.03
N ARG A 83 7.50 3.83 20.35
CA ARG A 83 8.30 4.59 21.32
C ARG A 83 9.77 4.15 21.35
N GLU A 84 10.08 3.02 20.72
CA GLU A 84 11.46 2.59 20.55
C GLU A 84 12.17 3.33 19.40
N PRO A 85 13.52 3.44 19.44
CA PRO A 85 14.27 3.98 18.31
C PRO A 85 14.05 3.21 17.03
N HIS A 86 13.86 3.92 15.92
CA HIS A 86 13.63 3.30 14.60
C HIS A 86 14.77 3.60 13.63
N THR A 87 15.06 2.60 12.80
CA THR A 87 15.90 2.67 11.60
C THR A 87 14.99 2.50 10.38
N PRO A 88 15.45 2.73 9.13
CA PRO A 88 14.66 2.46 7.94
C PRO A 88 14.05 1.05 7.92
N LYS A 89 14.82 0.03 8.32
CA LYS A 89 14.35 -1.36 8.41
C LYS A 89 13.26 -1.54 9.47
N LEU A 90 13.45 -0.99 10.68
CA LEU A 90 12.46 -1.07 11.76
C LEU A 90 11.21 -0.24 11.44
N TRP A 91 11.36 0.90 10.78
CA TRP A 91 10.26 1.72 10.28
C TRP A 91 9.31 0.94 9.38
N ILE A 92 9.86 0.24 8.36
CA ILE A 92 9.07 -0.60 7.45
C ILE A 92 8.45 -1.78 8.22
N LYS A 93 9.24 -2.49 9.05
CA LYS A 93 8.80 -3.64 9.85
C LYS A 93 7.62 -3.29 10.75
N ASN A 94 7.75 -2.22 11.54
CA ASN A 94 6.77 -1.81 12.54
C ASN A 94 5.71 -0.85 11.99
N SER A 95 5.79 -0.52 10.69
CA SER A 95 4.85 0.41 10.03
C SER A 95 4.76 1.78 10.70
N CYS A 96 5.85 2.26 11.33
CA CYS A 96 5.90 3.45 12.16
C CYS A 96 5.50 4.72 11.39
N VAL A 97 4.50 5.46 11.89
CA VAL A 97 3.99 6.66 11.21
C VAL A 97 4.90 7.85 11.42
N TRP A 98 5.34 8.11 12.65
CA TRP A 98 6.18 9.28 12.92
C TRP A 98 7.49 9.26 12.13
N TYR A 99 8.07 8.08 11.89
CA TYR A 99 9.29 8.00 11.05
C TYR A 99 8.99 8.40 9.60
N SER A 100 7.80 8.05 9.07
CA SER A 100 7.34 8.56 7.76
C SER A 100 7.23 10.07 7.75
N GLN A 101 6.72 10.66 8.83
CA GLN A 101 6.59 12.12 8.99
C GLN A 101 7.96 12.81 9.03
N GLN A 102 8.99 12.18 9.61
CA GLN A 102 10.36 12.72 9.55
C GLN A 102 10.91 12.73 8.11
N ILE A 103 10.63 11.69 7.32
CA ILE A 103 11.03 11.67 5.90
C ILE A 103 10.33 12.79 5.13
N THR A 104 9.00 12.90 5.26
CA THR A 104 8.25 13.94 4.54
C THR A 104 8.61 15.35 4.97
N ALA A 105 8.85 15.57 6.26
CA ALA A 105 9.34 16.86 6.78
C ALA A 105 10.71 17.24 6.19
N ALA A 106 11.64 16.28 6.10
CA ALA A 106 12.95 16.50 5.48
C ALA A 106 12.88 16.77 3.97
N LEU A 107 11.88 16.22 3.28
CA LEU A 107 11.64 16.49 1.86
C LEU A 107 11.05 17.89 1.64
N GLY A 108 10.15 18.32 2.50
CA GLY A 108 9.29 19.47 2.28
C GLY A 108 8.21 19.22 1.22
N TYR A 109 7.20 20.09 1.19
CA TYR A 109 6.00 19.90 0.35
C TYR A 109 6.32 19.84 -1.14
N GLU A 110 7.09 20.78 -1.67
CA GLU A 110 7.37 20.88 -3.10
C GLU A 110 8.11 19.64 -3.64
N LYS A 111 9.11 19.18 -2.91
CA LYS A 111 9.86 17.98 -3.31
C LYS A 111 9.01 16.72 -3.19
N PHE A 112 8.20 16.62 -2.13
CA PHE A 112 7.26 15.52 -1.94
C PHE A 112 6.24 15.46 -3.10
N LYS A 113 5.64 16.60 -3.47
CA LYS A 113 4.71 16.71 -4.60
C LYS A 113 5.37 16.33 -5.93
N LYS A 114 6.59 16.84 -6.18
CA LYS A 114 7.36 16.50 -7.38
C LYS A 114 7.60 14.99 -7.51
N TYR A 115 7.89 14.29 -6.42
CA TYR A 115 8.03 12.83 -6.47
C TYR A 115 6.70 12.13 -6.78
N LEU A 116 5.56 12.58 -6.25
CA LEU A 116 4.27 12.00 -6.60
C LEU A 116 3.98 12.12 -8.10
N GLU A 117 4.30 13.25 -8.69
CA GLU A 117 4.18 13.50 -10.13
C GLU A 117 5.15 12.63 -10.93
N GLN A 118 6.42 12.58 -10.54
CA GLN A 118 7.48 11.77 -11.17
C GLN A 118 7.16 10.27 -11.15
N PHE A 119 6.56 9.77 -10.08
CA PHE A 119 6.16 8.38 -9.93
C PHE A 119 4.82 8.07 -10.61
N HIS A 120 4.10 9.08 -11.09
CA HIS A 120 2.70 8.96 -11.51
C HIS A 120 1.86 8.22 -10.46
N TYR A 121 2.08 8.55 -9.17
CA TYR A 121 1.50 7.81 -8.06
C TYR A 121 0.03 8.14 -7.87
N GLY A 122 -0.84 7.30 -8.38
CA GLY A 122 -2.29 7.42 -8.27
C GLY A 122 -2.81 8.76 -8.77
N ASN A 123 -3.58 9.47 -7.94
CA ASN A 123 -4.13 10.79 -8.27
C ASN A 123 -3.12 11.94 -8.13
N GLN A 124 -1.92 11.69 -7.63
CA GLN A 124 -0.83 12.67 -7.44
C GLN A 124 -1.21 13.88 -6.56
N LYS A 125 -2.30 13.78 -5.79
CA LYS A 125 -2.82 14.89 -4.99
C LYS A 125 -2.32 14.78 -3.55
N ALA A 126 -1.62 15.81 -3.10
CA ALA A 126 -1.28 16.01 -1.70
C ALA A 126 -1.93 17.32 -1.22
N ASN A 127 -2.68 17.27 -0.13
CA ASN A 127 -3.20 18.50 0.47
C ASN A 127 -2.04 19.25 1.14
N PRO A 128 -1.77 20.53 0.79
CA PRO A 128 -0.65 21.29 1.33
C PRO A 128 -0.62 21.35 2.87
N GLU A 129 -1.80 21.45 3.51
CA GLU A 129 -1.92 21.59 4.97
C GLU A 129 -1.55 20.31 5.73
N THR A 130 -1.75 19.13 5.09
CA THR A 130 -1.59 17.83 5.75
C THR A 130 -0.65 16.88 4.99
N ALA A 131 -0.04 17.35 3.91
CA ALA A 131 0.76 16.53 3.01
C ALA A 131 1.87 15.78 3.72
N LEU A 132 2.60 16.48 4.59
CA LEU A 132 3.78 15.95 5.27
C LEU A 132 3.46 15.06 6.46
N GLU A 133 2.21 15.03 6.92
CA GLU A 133 1.83 14.30 8.12
C GLU A 133 1.02 13.03 7.82
N ARG A 134 0.04 13.11 6.91
CA ARG A 134 -0.96 12.05 6.77
C ARG A 134 -1.67 11.93 5.42
N SER A 135 -1.20 12.57 4.35
CA SER A 135 -1.84 12.51 3.02
C SER A 135 -2.10 11.09 2.52
N TRP A 136 -1.29 10.13 2.96
CA TRP A 136 -1.38 8.71 2.57
C TRP A 136 -2.22 7.85 3.52
N ILE A 137 -2.62 8.36 4.72
CA ILE A 137 -3.34 7.54 5.71
C ILE A 137 -4.85 7.59 5.47
N SER A 138 -5.38 8.80 5.38
CA SER A 138 -6.82 9.05 5.17
C SER A 138 -7.03 10.31 4.37
N GLY A 139 -6.02 10.70 3.59
CA GLY A 139 -5.94 12.01 2.98
C GLY A 139 -6.21 12.02 1.49
N SER A 140 -5.57 12.99 0.86
CA SER A 140 -5.77 13.33 -0.54
C SER A 140 -5.15 12.34 -1.52
N ILE A 141 -4.10 11.60 -1.12
CA ILE A 141 -3.44 10.62 -1.98
C ILE A 141 -4.32 9.37 -2.08
N GLN A 142 -4.68 9.02 -3.29
CA GLN A 142 -5.45 7.83 -3.62
C GLN A 142 -4.83 7.10 -4.82
N ILE A 143 -4.84 5.78 -4.79
CA ILE A 143 -4.28 4.93 -5.83
C ILE A 143 -5.11 3.65 -6.00
N SER A 144 -5.23 3.16 -7.22
CA SER A 144 -5.91 1.91 -7.52
C SER A 144 -4.93 0.71 -7.49
N PRO A 145 -5.44 -0.52 -7.32
CA PRO A 145 -4.62 -1.73 -7.44
C PRO A 145 -3.85 -1.82 -8.75
N LYS A 146 -4.44 -1.45 -9.89
CA LYS A 146 -3.75 -1.45 -11.18
C LYS A 146 -2.62 -0.41 -11.24
N GLU A 147 -2.83 0.77 -10.69
CA GLU A 147 -1.79 1.80 -10.59
C GLU A 147 -0.65 1.37 -9.66
N GLN A 148 -0.96 0.62 -8.57
CA GLN A 148 0.06 0.02 -7.72
C GLN A 148 0.91 -1.01 -8.48
N ILE A 149 0.32 -1.87 -9.31
CA ILE A 149 1.09 -2.79 -10.17
C ILE A 149 2.02 -2.00 -11.08
N LYS A 150 1.53 -0.97 -11.76
CA LYS A 150 2.35 -0.15 -12.64
C LYS A 150 3.52 0.52 -11.91
N PHE A 151 3.27 1.01 -10.71
CA PHE A 151 4.31 1.58 -9.85
C PHE A 151 5.37 0.53 -9.47
N LEU A 152 4.96 -0.70 -9.09
CA LEU A 152 5.88 -1.81 -8.77
C LEU A 152 6.72 -2.24 -9.99
N GLU A 153 6.13 -2.26 -11.18
CA GLU A 153 6.86 -2.53 -12.44
C GLU A 153 7.93 -1.47 -12.67
N ASN A 154 7.59 -0.19 -12.53
CA ASN A 154 8.55 0.91 -12.69
C ASN A 154 9.68 0.86 -11.67
N ILE A 155 9.41 0.45 -10.41
CA ILE A 155 10.46 0.20 -9.40
C ILE A 155 11.43 -0.88 -9.87
N ASN A 156 10.90 -2.02 -10.29
CA ASN A 156 11.72 -3.17 -10.65
C ASN A 156 12.47 -3.00 -11.97
N ASN A 157 12.01 -2.11 -12.84
CA ASN A 157 12.67 -1.73 -14.09
C ASN A 157 13.56 -0.48 -13.93
N GLU A 158 13.65 0.09 -12.71
CA GLU A 158 14.40 1.31 -12.37
C GLU A 158 14.00 2.53 -13.23
N ASN A 159 12.71 2.62 -13.63
CA ASN A 159 12.19 3.61 -14.57
C ASN A 159 11.61 4.86 -13.89
N LEU A 160 11.91 5.09 -12.62
CA LEU A 160 11.40 6.26 -11.89
C LEU A 160 12.38 7.44 -11.88
N GLY A 161 13.52 7.35 -12.57
CA GLY A 161 14.51 8.42 -12.67
C GLY A 161 15.21 8.74 -11.34
N LEU A 162 15.39 7.75 -10.48
CA LEU A 162 16.05 7.86 -9.18
C LEU A 162 17.48 7.31 -9.22
N ASN A 163 18.29 7.65 -8.21
CA ASN A 163 19.58 7.02 -8.05
C ASN A 163 19.43 5.52 -7.73
N LYS A 164 20.42 4.70 -8.13
CA LYS A 164 20.40 3.24 -7.95
C LYS A 164 20.25 2.78 -6.51
N ASN A 165 20.80 3.55 -5.56
CA ASN A 165 20.70 3.24 -4.12
C ASN A 165 19.26 3.33 -3.62
N ALA A 166 18.43 4.19 -4.21
CA ALA A 166 17.02 4.31 -3.84
C ALA A 166 16.28 2.99 -4.12
N TYR A 167 16.48 2.39 -5.29
CA TYR A 167 15.89 1.09 -5.61
C TYR A 167 16.47 -0.03 -4.75
N HIS A 168 17.81 -0.09 -4.64
CA HIS A 168 18.52 -1.13 -3.90
C HIS A 168 18.10 -1.20 -2.44
N PHE A 169 18.19 -0.09 -1.70
CA PHE A 169 17.85 -0.09 -0.28
C PHE A 169 16.35 -0.22 -0.02
N THR A 170 15.51 0.36 -0.90
CA THR A 170 14.06 0.13 -0.79
C THR A 170 13.73 -1.35 -0.91
N LYS A 171 14.27 -2.06 -1.91
CA LYS A 171 14.09 -3.50 -2.06
C LYS A 171 14.54 -4.27 -0.82
N LYS A 172 15.68 -3.91 -0.23
CA LYS A 172 16.20 -4.56 0.99
C LYS A 172 15.23 -4.43 2.17
N ILE A 173 14.74 -3.22 2.46
CA ILE A 173 13.91 -2.99 3.65
C ILE A 173 12.48 -3.49 3.52
N ILE A 174 11.95 -3.65 2.30
CA ILE A 174 10.61 -4.22 2.07
C ILE A 174 10.62 -5.74 1.86
N TYR A 175 11.80 -6.40 1.92
CA TYR A 175 11.87 -7.86 1.95
C TYR A 175 11.17 -8.40 3.21
N LYS A 176 10.31 -9.40 3.03
CA LYS A 176 9.51 -9.98 4.11
C LYS A 176 9.98 -11.36 4.51
N GLU A 177 10.03 -12.27 3.58
CA GLU A 177 10.36 -13.68 3.84
C GLU A 177 10.77 -14.40 2.57
N THR A 178 11.36 -15.59 2.75
CA THR A 178 11.41 -16.62 1.71
C THR A 178 10.45 -17.74 2.11
N THR A 179 9.51 -18.06 1.24
CA THR A 179 8.52 -19.12 1.47
C THR A 179 9.15 -20.51 1.41
N PRO A 180 8.52 -21.56 1.99
CA PRO A 180 9.05 -22.93 1.92
C PRO A 180 9.28 -23.46 0.50
N ASN A 181 8.46 -23.03 -0.47
CA ASN A 181 8.61 -23.37 -1.88
C ASN A 181 9.60 -22.44 -2.64
N GLY A 182 10.36 -21.60 -1.93
CA GLY A 182 11.51 -20.85 -2.45
C GLY A 182 11.19 -19.47 -3.06
N TRP A 183 9.98 -18.95 -2.95
CA TRP A 183 9.66 -17.58 -3.37
C TRP A 183 10.15 -16.56 -2.35
N LYS A 184 10.91 -15.57 -2.80
CA LYS A 184 11.25 -14.38 -2.02
C LYS A 184 10.12 -13.37 -2.13
N VAL A 185 9.56 -12.95 -1.01
CA VAL A 185 8.43 -12.01 -0.94
C VAL A 185 8.94 -10.62 -0.58
N TYR A 186 8.55 -9.63 -1.38
CA TYR A 186 8.84 -8.21 -1.17
C TYR A 186 7.53 -7.44 -1.16
N GLY A 187 7.38 -6.51 -0.25
CA GLY A 187 6.17 -5.68 -0.23
C GLY A 187 5.85 -5.06 1.11
N LYS A 188 4.73 -4.37 1.14
CA LYS A 188 4.26 -3.66 2.33
C LYS A 188 2.75 -3.82 2.49
N THR A 189 2.33 -4.07 3.71
CA THR A 189 0.92 -4.02 4.13
C THR A 189 0.49 -2.58 4.42
N GLY A 190 -0.79 -2.32 4.25
CA GLY A 190 -1.41 -1.07 4.68
C GLY A 190 -2.74 -1.36 5.35
N THR A 191 -3.02 -0.71 6.47
CA THR A 191 -4.28 -0.80 7.20
C THR A 191 -4.79 0.59 7.47
N GLY A 192 -6.07 0.81 7.29
CA GLY A 192 -6.73 2.09 7.55
C GLY A 192 -8.23 1.99 7.46
N HIS A 193 -8.90 3.14 7.48
CA HIS A 193 -10.35 3.22 7.33
C HIS A 193 -10.69 3.86 5.98
N PRO A 194 -11.77 3.38 5.28
CA PRO A 194 -12.25 4.04 4.08
C PRO A 194 -12.66 5.47 4.45
N GLN A 195 -12.06 6.43 3.75
CA GLN A 195 -12.39 7.85 3.82
C GLN A 195 -12.73 8.43 5.20
N LYS A 196 -11.69 8.75 5.98
CA LYS A 196 -11.82 9.87 6.91
C LYS A 196 -11.50 11.16 6.13
N PHE A 197 -12.46 11.68 5.38
CA PHE A 197 -12.36 13.09 4.96
C PHE A 197 -12.40 13.96 6.21
N PHE A 198 -11.51 14.96 6.27
CA PHE A 198 -11.54 16.01 7.26
C PHE A 198 -12.97 16.56 7.35
N GLY A 199 -13.58 16.50 8.55
CA GLY A 199 -14.90 17.06 8.84
C GLY A 199 -16.09 16.08 8.80
N GLN A 200 -15.94 14.84 8.39
CA GLN A 200 -17.02 13.84 8.51
C GLN A 200 -16.84 12.97 9.75
N SER A 201 -17.75 13.13 10.72
CA SER A 201 -17.76 12.43 12.01
C SER A 201 -18.21 10.96 11.95
N LYS A 202 -18.52 10.39 10.79
CA LYS A 202 -18.84 8.97 10.66
C LYS A 202 -17.57 8.15 10.50
N ILE A 203 -17.09 7.60 11.62
CA ILE A 203 -16.23 6.42 11.59
C ILE A 203 -17.07 5.32 10.92
N THR A 204 -16.72 4.91 9.72
CA THR A 204 -17.32 3.73 9.12
C THR A 204 -16.85 2.53 9.91
N ASP A 205 -17.75 1.58 10.22
CA ASP A 205 -17.40 0.30 10.85
C ASP A 205 -16.55 -0.60 9.93
N LYS A 206 -15.92 0.00 8.90
CA LYS A 206 -15.13 -0.68 7.91
C LYS A 206 -13.65 -0.37 8.05
N GLN A 207 -12.83 -1.37 7.76
CA GLN A 207 -11.39 -1.25 7.63
C GLN A 207 -10.96 -1.66 6.22
N ILE A 208 -9.99 -0.94 5.67
CA ILE A 208 -9.32 -1.31 4.42
C ILE A 208 -7.96 -1.93 4.70
N GLY A 209 -7.63 -2.92 3.89
CA GLY A 209 -6.36 -3.64 3.95
C GLY A 209 -5.69 -3.73 2.60
N TRP A 210 -4.38 -3.47 2.58
CA TRP A 210 -3.53 -3.62 1.41
C TRP A 210 -2.41 -4.62 1.66
N PHE A 211 -2.12 -5.41 0.64
CA PHE A 211 -0.77 -5.89 0.37
C PHE A 211 -0.36 -5.41 -1.02
N VAL A 212 0.80 -4.77 -1.09
CA VAL A 212 1.38 -4.25 -2.34
C VAL A 212 2.81 -4.77 -2.42
N GLY A 213 3.12 -5.56 -3.47
CA GLY A 213 4.43 -6.17 -3.56
C GLY A 213 4.63 -7.08 -4.77
N TRP A 214 5.71 -7.85 -4.72
CA TRP A 214 6.02 -8.86 -5.72
C TRP A 214 6.73 -10.05 -5.09
N ILE A 215 6.77 -11.15 -5.82
CA ILE A 215 7.55 -12.34 -5.46
C ILE A 215 8.56 -12.65 -6.56
N GLU A 216 9.70 -13.20 -6.14
CA GLU A 216 10.79 -13.60 -7.06
C GLU A 216 11.27 -15.02 -6.76
N LYS A 217 11.42 -15.83 -7.82
CA LYS A 217 12.05 -17.16 -7.75
C LYS A 217 12.71 -17.45 -9.09
N SER A 218 14.03 -17.76 -9.06
CA SER A 218 14.80 -17.93 -10.29
C SER A 218 14.66 -16.69 -11.21
N ASN A 219 14.23 -16.85 -12.44
CA ASN A 219 14.03 -15.78 -13.41
C ASN A 219 12.57 -15.25 -13.45
N ARG A 220 11.71 -15.73 -12.56
CA ARG A 220 10.31 -15.30 -12.49
C ARG A 220 10.12 -14.18 -11.50
N LYS A 221 9.32 -13.21 -11.90
CA LYS A 221 8.85 -12.12 -11.04
C LYS A 221 7.35 -11.92 -11.25
N ILE A 222 6.59 -11.99 -10.17
CA ILE A 222 5.13 -11.87 -10.17
C ILE A 222 4.74 -10.72 -9.26
N TYR A 223 4.05 -9.73 -9.80
CA TYR A 223 3.52 -8.60 -9.05
C TYR A 223 2.16 -8.97 -8.48
N ILE A 224 1.93 -8.64 -7.22
CA ILE A 224 0.70 -8.99 -6.50
C ILE A 224 0.23 -7.78 -5.72
N VAL A 225 -1.01 -7.38 -5.98
CA VAL A 225 -1.71 -6.38 -5.17
C VAL A 225 -3.02 -7.00 -4.69
N ASN A 226 -3.21 -7.00 -3.39
CA ASN A 226 -4.47 -7.37 -2.77
C ASN A 226 -5.02 -6.21 -1.97
N PHE A 227 -6.25 -5.81 -2.28
CA PHE A 227 -7.02 -4.81 -1.54
C PHE A 227 -8.31 -5.43 -1.03
N ILE A 228 -8.60 -5.23 0.24
CA ILE A 228 -9.83 -5.69 0.86
C ILE A 228 -10.50 -4.55 1.65
N GLU A 229 -11.83 -4.57 1.68
CA GLU A 229 -12.63 -3.71 2.54
C GLU A 229 -13.61 -4.59 3.33
N LYS A 230 -13.52 -4.58 4.65
CA LYS A 230 -14.36 -5.42 5.52
C LYS A 230 -14.87 -4.64 6.73
N ASN A 231 -16.00 -5.09 7.26
CA ASN A 231 -16.49 -4.59 8.54
C ASN A 231 -15.45 -4.87 9.63
N PHE A 232 -15.20 -3.85 10.43
CA PHE A 232 -14.25 -3.89 11.54
C PHE A 232 -14.93 -4.41 12.81
N SER A 233 -14.27 -5.35 13.51
CA SER A 233 -14.65 -5.78 14.84
C SER A 233 -13.41 -6.15 15.65
N GLY A 234 -13.24 -5.53 16.81
CA GLY A 234 -12.15 -5.88 17.75
C GLY A 234 -10.73 -5.57 17.21
N SER A 235 -9.81 -6.52 17.37
CA SER A 235 -8.39 -6.41 17.02
C SER A 235 -8.07 -6.77 15.55
N TYR A 236 -9.06 -6.74 14.66
CA TYR A 236 -8.87 -7.10 13.26
C TYR A 236 -7.88 -6.18 12.55
N ASP A 237 -6.93 -6.75 11.78
CA ASP A 237 -5.96 -6.05 10.93
C ASP A 237 -6.17 -6.44 9.46
N ALA A 238 -6.85 -5.58 8.72
CA ALA A 238 -7.15 -5.81 7.32
C ALA A 238 -5.89 -5.94 6.44
N GLY A 239 -4.81 -5.24 6.78
CA GLY A 239 -3.55 -5.36 6.05
C GLY A 239 -2.88 -6.73 6.26
N LEU A 240 -2.94 -7.26 7.48
CA LEU A 240 -2.45 -8.61 7.77
C LEU A 240 -3.30 -9.67 7.05
N GLU A 241 -4.62 -9.53 7.08
CA GLU A 241 -5.54 -10.42 6.36
C GLU A 241 -5.26 -10.40 4.85
N SER A 242 -5.10 -9.20 4.27
CA SER A 242 -4.74 -9.04 2.87
C SER A 242 -3.42 -9.76 2.53
N TYR A 243 -2.42 -9.69 3.42
CA TYR A 243 -1.15 -10.39 3.23
C TYR A 243 -1.30 -11.91 3.36
N ASN A 244 -2.11 -12.39 4.31
CA ASN A 244 -2.35 -13.83 4.49
C ASN A 244 -2.96 -14.45 3.22
N GLN A 245 -3.93 -13.78 2.58
CA GLN A 245 -4.49 -14.23 1.30
C GLN A 245 -3.42 -14.33 0.20
N VAL A 246 -2.47 -13.39 0.16
CA VAL A 246 -1.34 -13.46 -0.77
C VAL A 246 -0.40 -14.61 -0.43
N ARG A 247 -0.11 -14.85 0.85
CA ARG A 247 0.72 -15.99 1.28
C ARG A 247 0.11 -17.32 0.90
N ASP A 248 -1.20 -17.48 1.04
CA ASP A 248 -1.92 -18.70 0.66
C ASP A 248 -1.84 -18.93 -0.86
N TYR A 249 -2.00 -17.86 -1.66
CA TYR A 249 -1.77 -17.94 -3.10
C TYR A 249 -0.33 -18.36 -3.45
N VAL A 250 0.66 -17.75 -2.81
CA VAL A 250 2.10 -18.02 -3.10
C VAL A 250 2.51 -19.44 -2.67
N ARG A 251 1.88 -20.01 -1.66
CA ARG A 251 2.11 -21.42 -1.26
C ARG A 251 1.58 -22.42 -2.30
N GLY A 252 0.58 -22.02 -3.09
CA GLY A 252 -0.07 -22.87 -4.09
C GLY A 252 0.60 -22.88 -5.48
N ILE A 253 1.69 -22.11 -5.69
CA ILE A 253 2.37 -21.96 -7.00
C ILE A 253 3.83 -22.36 -7.01
#